data_0630ee3f21f99de8463086bd2092f86c
#
_entry.id   0630ee3f21f99de8463086bd2092f86c
#
_cell.length_a   1.000
_cell.length_b   1.000
_cell.length_c   1.000
_cell.angle_alpha   90.00
_cell.angle_beta   90.00
_cell.angle_gamma   90.00
#
_symmetry.space_group_name_H-M   'P 1'
#
loop_
_entity.id
_entity.type
_entity.pdbx_description
1 polymer ?
#
loop_
_entity_poly.entity_id
_entity_poly.type
_entity_poly.pdbx_seq_one_letter_code
_entity_poly.pdbx_strand_id
1 'polypeptide(L)'
;MALGGGVFVAQNKKLPGAYMVFVSKAGASAALSDRGVCTMPLELDWGPEDEVFTVTNEAFQKNAMRIFGYSAEHEKMKGLGDLFLNAKTLHAYRLNGGTRASNDFAVALYSGTRGNDLKIVIQENVDDSSLYDVCTYMGTALVDSQTVEEASGLAANDYVVFKKDAVLEATAAAPLTGGANGTADGEAHQKYLDKIE
;
A
#
# COMPACT_ATOMS: atom_id res chain seq x y z
N MET A 1 -20.21 -34.61 -32.14
CA MET A 1 -19.16 -34.69 -33.19
C MET A 1 -18.00 -33.81 -32.72
N ALA A 2 -16.92 -34.41 -32.25
CA ALA A 2 -15.74 -33.66 -31.82
C ALA A 2 -14.97 -33.25 -33.08
N LEU A 3 -14.92 -31.94 -33.35
CA LEU A 3 -14.04 -31.38 -34.37
C LEU A 3 -12.59 -31.51 -33.88
N GLY A 4 -11.87 -32.44 -34.44
CA GLY A 4 -10.48 -32.73 -34.06
C GLY A 4 -9.55 -31.58 -34.42
N GLY A 5 -9.09 -30.88 -33.36
CA GLY A 5 -7.95 -30.00 -33.42
C GLY A 5 -6.67 -30.85 -33.38
N GLY A 6 -6.12 -31.24 -34.51
CA GLY A 6 -4.82 -31.91 -34.57
C GLY A 6 -3.68 -30.94 -34.36
N VAL A 7 -2.68 -31.31 -33.55
CA VAL A 7 -1.43 -30.59 -33.42
C VAL A 7 -0.60 -30.87 -34.68
N PHE A 8 -0.30 -29.84 -35.46
CA PHE A 8 0.50 -29.95 -36.66
C PHE A 8 1.99 -29.84 -36.34
N VAL A 9 2.67 -30.98 -36.25
CA VAL A 9 4.12 -31.06 -36.01
C VAL A 9 4.91 -31.11 -37.31
N ALA A 10 4.29 -31.47 -38.45
CA ALA A 10 4.92 -31.49 -39.77
C ALA A 10 3.92 -31.08 -40.87
N GLN A 11 4.40 -30.34 -41.89
CA GLN A 11 3.62 -29.97 -43.06
C GLN A 11 3.48 -31.18 -44.01
N ASN A 12 2.47 -31.98 -43.81
CA ASN A 12 2.18 -33.12 -44.67
C ASN A 12 0.80 -32.97 -45.32
N LYS A 13 0.51 -31.77 -45.85
CA LYS A 13 -0.83 -31.45 -46.40
C LYS A 13 -0.84 -31.46 -47.91
N LYS A 14 -1.74 -32.26 -48.44
CA LYS A 14 -1.93 -32.46 -49.91
C LYS A 14 -3.01 -31.58 -50.53
N LEU A 15 -3.76 -30.79 -49.72
CA LEU A 15 -4.85 -29.92 -50.16
C LEU A 15 -4.52 -28.45 -49.90
N PRO A 16 -4.85 -27.53 -50.82
CA PRO A 16 -4.73 -26.10 -50.55
C PRO A 16 -5.69 -25.67 -49.48
N GLY A 17 -5.22 -24.88 -48.51
CA GLY A 17 -6.00 -24.36 -47.41
C GLY A 17 -5.14 -23.49 -46.48
N ALA A 18 -5.77 -22.61 -45.71
CA ALA A 18 -5.12 -21.84 -44.66
C ALA A 18 -5.05 -22.67 -43.37
N TYR A 19 -3.86 -22.91 -42.88
CA TYR A 19 -3.61 -23.70 -41.67
C TYR A 19 -2.99 -22.81 -40.60
N MET A 20 -3.75 -22.51 -39.55
CA MET A 20 -3.28 -21.73 -38.43
C MET A 20 -2.97 -22.65 -37.25
N VAL A 21 -1.77 -22.54 -36.73
CA VAL A 21 -1.35 -23.18 -35.48
C VAL A 21 -1.34 -22.12 -34.39
N PHE A 22 -2.25 -22.23 -33.42
CA PHE A 22 -2.20 -21.42 -32.23
C PHE A 22 -1.28 -22.09 -31.21
N VAL A 23 -0.08 -21.56 -31.08
CA VAL A 23 0.82 -21.93 -29.98
C VAL A 23 0.56 -21.00 -28.85
N SER A 24 -0.09 -21.50 -27.80
CA SER A 24 -0.17 -20.76 -26.54
C SER A 24 1.26 -20.66 -25.97
N LYS A 25 1.86 -19.50 -26.09
CA LYS A 25 2.98 -19.11 -25.21
C LYS A 25 2.41 -18.68 -23.86
N ALA A 26 1.78 -19.61 -23.16
CA ALA A 26 1.64 -19.45 -21.73
C ALA A 26 3.08 -19.38 -21.21
N GLY A 27 3.54 -18.18 -20.87
CA GLY A 27 4.77 -18.05 -20.11
C GLY A 27 4.62 -18.99 -18.92
N ALA A 28 5.55 -19.89 -18.72
CA ALA A 28 5.60 -20.69 -17.52
C ALA A 28 5.58 -19.66 -16.37
N SER A 29 4.44 -19.53 -15.68
CA SER A 29 4.44 -18.92 -14.36
C SER A 29 5.23 -19.91 -13.53
N ALA A 30 6.53 -19.64 -13.34
CA ALA A 30 7.29 -20.34 -12.34
C ALA A 30 6.54 -20.11 -11.02
N ALA A 31 5.92 -21.15 -10.47
CA ALA A 31 5.44 -21.09 -9.12
C ALA A 31 6.67 -20.72 -8.28
N LEU A 32 6.66 -19.49 -7.71
CA LEU A 32 7.71 -19.05 -6.82
C LEU A 32 7.81 -20.09 -5.72
N SER A 33 8.93 -20.82 -5.70
CA SER A 33 9.19 -21.83 -4.68
C SER A 33 9.28 -21.15 -3.31
N ASP A 34 9.28 -21.92 -2.23
CA ASP A 34 9.46 -21.39 -0.84
C ASP A 34 10.78 -20.63 -0.64
N ARG A 35 11.65 -20.63 -1.64
CA ARG A 35 12.91 -19.86 -1.69
C ARG A 35 12.75 -18.37 -2.04
N GLY A 36 11.55 -17.91 -2.34
CA GLY A 36 11.26 -16.50 -2.67
C GLY A 36 11.09 -15.60 -1.45
N VAL A 37 11.76 -15.90 -0.33
CA VAL A 37 11.77 -15.05 0.88
C VAL A 37 13.04 -14.19 0.87
N CYS A 38 12.88 -12.90 1.08
CA CYS A 38 14.00 -11.96 1.20
C CYS A 38 13.79 -11.01 2.38
N THR A 39 14.88 -10.46 2.89
CA THR A 39 14.89 -9.44 3.93
C THR A 39 15.56 -8.19 3.39
N MET A 40 14.98 -7.01 3.62
CA MET A 40 15.53 -5.76 3.12
C MET A 40 15.29 -4.60 4.08
N PRO A 41 16.33 -3.83 4.43
CA PRO A 41 16.18 -2.54 5.07
C PRO A 41 15.77 -1.49 4.02
N LEU A 42 14.84 -0.61 4.38
CA LEU A 42 14.26 0.39 3.49
C LEU A 42 14.25 1.77 4.14
N GLU A 43 14.51 2.80 3.34
CA GLU A 43 14.17 4.17 3.68
C GLU A 43 12.79 4.49 3.08
N LEU A 44 11.84 4.86 3.94
CA LEU A 44 10.45 5.05 3.54
C LEU A 44 9.93 6.42 3.98
N ASP A 45 9.00 6.97 3.21
CA ASP A 45 8.26 8.19 3.57
C ASP A 45 7.03 7.89 4.45
N TRP A 46 6.71 6.60 4.66
CA TRP A 46 5.54 6.08 5.35
C TRP A 46 5.72 4.61 5.68
N GLY A 47 5.07 4.13 6.71
CA GLY A 47 5.02 2.70 7.06
C GLY A 47 5.55 2.40 8.46
N PRO A 48 5.44 1.15 8.90
CA PRO A 48 5.83 0.70 10.23
C PRO A 48 7.28 1.08 10.58
N GLU A 49 7.50 1.41 11.85
CA GLU A 49 8.79 1.83 12.40
C GLU A 49 9.22 0.87 13.50
N ASP A 50 10.54 0.70 13.68
CA ASP A 50 11.17 -0.10 14.74
C ASP A 50 10.77 -1.59 14.79
N GLU A 51 10.16 -2.11 13.75
CA GLU A 51 9.77 -3.51 13.64
C GLU A 51 10.03 -4.09 12.25
N VAL A 52 10.27 -5.41 12.20
CA VAL A 52 10.28 -6.15 10.94
C VAL A 52 8.85 -6.48 10.56
N PHE A 53 8.40 -6.00 9.42
CA PHE A 53 7.07 -6.28 8.93
C PHE A 53 7.13 -7.11 7.63
N THR A 54 6.14 -8.00 7.49
CA THR A 54 6.11 -8.94 6.38
C THR A 54 5.14 -8.49 5.30
N VAL A 55 5.61 -8.45 4.07
CA VAL A 55 4.81 -8.12 2.90
C VAL A 55 4.89 -9.26 1.89
N THR A 56 3.76 -9.83 1.51
CA THR A 56 3.67 -10.76 0.40
C THR A 56 3.45 -10.03 -0.91
N ASN A 57 3.75 -10.68 -2.05
CA ASN A 57 3.46 -10.10 -3.37
C ASN A 57 1.97 -9.70 -3.48
N GLU A 58 1.05 -10.54 -3.01
CA GLU A 58 -0.38 -10.23 -3.03
C GLU A 58 -0.72 -9.01 -2.16
N ALA A 59 -0.14 -8.92 -0.96
CA ALA A 59 -0.33 -7.77 -0.08
C ALA A 59 0.27 -6.48 -0.68
N PHE A 60 1.41 -6.57 -1.36
CA PHE A 60 1.98 -5.44 -2.09
C PHE A 60 1.03 -4.95 -3.19
N GLN A 61 0.50 -5.84 -4.02
CA GLN A 61 -0.41 -5.45 -5.10
C GLN A 61 -1.73 -4.82 -4.60
N LYS A 62 -2.28 -5.32 -3.48
CA LYS A 62 -3.58 -4.87 -2.96
C LYS A 62 -3.48 -3.72 -1.97
N ASN A 63 -2.45 -3.70 -1.13
CA ASN A 63 -2.38 -2.87 0.07
C ASN A 63 -1.14 -1.95 0.09
N ALA A 64 -0.42 -1.75 -1.03
CA ALA A 64 0.78 -0.93 -1.08
C ALA A 64 0.51 0.50 -0.56
N MET A 65 -0.63 1.10 -0.89
CA MET A 65 -1.03 2.43 -0.40
C MET A 65 -1.08 2.48 1.14
N ARG A 66 -1.62 1.47 1.79
CA ARG A 66 -1.70 1.38 3.24
C ARG A 66 -0.33 1.16 3.87
N ILE A 67 0.49 0.26 3.29
CA ILE A 67 1.76 -0.18 3.87
C ILE A 67 2.87 0.85 3.63
N PHE A 68 2.97 1.38 2.40
CA PHE A 68 4.06 2.23 1.95
C PHE A 68 3.63 3.66 1.61
N GLY A 69 2.34 3.98 1.69
CA GLY A 69 1.78 5.30 1.36
C GLY A 69 1.60 5.55 -0.15
N TYR A 70 1.95 4.60 -1.02
CA TYR A 70 1.89 4.73 -2.47
C TYR A 70 1.23 3.50 -3.09
N SER A 71 0.56 3.66 -4.24
CA SER A 71 0.06 2.50 -5.00
C SER A 71 1.22 1.67 -5.54
N ALA A 72 0.97 0.40 -5.82
CA ALA A 72 2.00 -0.52 -6.34
C ALA A 72 2.62 -0.05 -7.66
N GLU A 73 1.85 0.69 -8.48
CA GLU A 73 2.28 1.23 -9.77
C GLU A 73 3.06 2.55 -9.65
N HIS A 74 3.09 3.14 -8.46
CA HIS A 74 3.76 4.42 -8.25
C HIS A 74 5.26 4.31 -8.50
N GLU A 75 5.87 5.38 -9.02
CA GLU A 75 7.30 5.40 -9.38
C GLU A 75 8.22 5.00 -8.22
N LYS A 76 7.94 5.44 -7.01
CA LYS A 76 8.71 5.08 -5.81
C LYS A 76 8.62 3.60 -5.44
N MET A 77 7.60 2.89 -5.94
CA MET A 77 7.38 1.46 -5.66
C MET A 77 7.97 0.54 -6.74
N LYS A 78 8.56 1.08 -7.82
CA LYS A 78 9.14 0.28 -8.90
C LYS A 78 10.17 -0.75 -8.41
N GLY A 79 11.08 -0.35 -7.52
CA GLY A 79 12.09 -1.26 -6.97
C GLY A 79 11.48 -2.43 -6.20
N LEU A 80 10.41 -2.19 -5.43
CA LEU A 80 9.67 -3.26 -4.76
C LEU A 80 8.85 -4.09 -5.76
N GLY A 81 8.29 -3.46 -6.80
CA GLY A 81 7.64 -4.16 -7.90
C GLY A 81 8.58 -5.14 -8.60
N ASP A 82 9.81 -4.71 -8.93
CA ASP A 82 10.84 -5.55 -9.54
C ASP A 82 11.29 -6.67 -8.59
N LEU A 83 11.41 -6.40 -7.29
CA LEU A 83 11.70 -7.42 -6.29
C LEU A 83 10.62 -8.51 -6.29
N PHE A 84 9.34 -8.14 -6.29
CA PHE A 84 8.22 -9.07 -6.26
C PHE A 84 7.97 -9.83 -7.58
N LEU A 85 8.69 -9.53 -8.66
CA LEU A 85 8.75 -10.42 -9.83
C LEU A 85 9.43 -11.76 -9.51
N ASN A 86 10.33 -11.77 -8.51
CA ASN A 86 11.12 -12.95 -8.15
C ASN A 86 10.98 -13.36 -6.68
N ALA A 87 10.49 -12.49 -5.81
CA ALA A 87 10.24 -12.75 -4.40
C ALA A 87 8.75 -13.02 -4.14
N LYS A 88 8.46 -13.96 -3.24
CA LYS A 88 7.11 -14.25 -2.74
C LYS A 88 6.80 -13.44 -1.49
N THR A 89 7.80 -13.26 -0.64
CA THR A 89 7.67 -12.64 0.68
C THR A 89 8.89 -11.75 0.95
N LEU A 90 8.61 -10.55 1.40
CA LEU A 90 9.60 -9.59 1.86
C LEU A 90 9.43 -9.38 3.37
N HIS A 91 10.50 -9.55 4.13
CA HIS A 91 10.63 -9.04 5.49
C HIS A 91 11.33 -7.69 5.41
N ALA A 92 10.54 -6.63 5.53
CA ALA A 92 11.02 -5.27 5.43
C ALA A 92 11.28 -4.69 6.84
N TYR A 93 12.28 -3.83 6.94
CA TYR A 93 12.55 -3.02 8.12
C TYR A 93 12.75 -1.57 7.69
N ARG A 94 12.07 -0.62 8.33
CA ARG A 94 12.25 0.79 8.03
C ARG A 94 13.41 1.36 8.83
N LEU A 95 14.44 1.86 8.13
CA LEU A 95 15.64 2.44 8.77
C LEU A 95 15.40 3.85 9.30
N ASN A 96 14.63 4.65 8.56
CA ASN A 96 14.40 6.05 8.89
C ASN A 96 13.10 6.21 9.67
N GLY A 97 13.17 6.51 10.95
CA GLY A 97 12.05 7.06 11.70
C GLY A 97 11.75 8.51 11.27
N GLY A 98 11.06 9.25 12.08
CA GLY A 98 10.79 10.65 11.76
C GLY A 98 9.72 11.28 12.64
N THR A 99 9.07 12.33 12.12
CA THR A 99 7.98 13.03 12.80
C THR A 99 6.65 12.71 12.12
N ARG A 100 5.62 12.48 12.92
CA ARG A 100 4.25 12.27 12.41
C ARG A 100 3.60 13.59 12.06
N ALA A 101 2.93 13.66 10.92
CA ALA A 101 2.09 14.78 10.59
C ALA A 101 0.86 14.83 11.48
N SER A 102 0.37 16.02 11.80
CA SER A 102 -0.83 16.20 12.63
C SER A 102 -1.58 17.47 12.25
N ASN A 103 -2.86 17.52 12.66
CA ASN A 103 -3.69 18.71 12.66
C ASN A 103 -4.55 18.73 13.95
N ASP A 104 -5.57 19.57 14.01
CA ASP A 104 -6.43 19.68 15.19
C ASP A 104 -7.29 18.44 15.42
N PHE A 105 -7.56 17.63 14.40
CA PHE A 105 -8.47 16.48 14.43
C PHE A 105 -7.75 15.12 14.54
N ALA A 106 -6.53 14.99 13.98
CA ALA A 106 -5.88 13.71 13.85
C ALA A 106 -4.35 13.81 13.84
N VAL A 107 -3.71 12.66 14.11
CA VAL A 107 -2.26 12.44 13.96
C VAL A 107 -2.06 11.29 12.99
N ALA A 108 -1.12 11.41 12.07
CA ALA A 108 -0.75 10.35 11.13
C ALA A 108 -0.32 9.08 11.88
N LEU A 109 -0.72 7.91 11.37
CA LEU A 109 -0.39 6.62 12.00
C LEU A 109 1.12 6.39 12.01
N TYR A 110 1.80 6.75 10.93
CA TYR A 110 3.26 6.62 10.78
C TYR A 110 3.93 7.98 10.58
N SER A 111 5.23 8.07 10.91
CA SER A 111 6.04 9.24 10.62
C SER A 111 6.38 9.33 9.12
N GLY A 112 6.86 10.48 8.71
CA GLY A 112 7.36 10.70 7.36
C GLY A 112 6.61 11.78 6.60
N THR A 113 7.24 12.20 5.51
CA THR A 113 6.72 13.29 4.67
C THR A 113 5.39 12.96 4.01
N ARG A 114 5.11 11.67 3.80
CA ARG A 114 3.85 11.21 3.19
C ARG A 114 2.63 11.51 4.09
N GLY A 115 2.82 11.60 5.40
CA GLY A 115 1.78 12.02 6.32
C GLY A 115 1.19 13.41 6.02
N ASN A 116 1.95 14.30 5.38
CA ASN A 116 1.48 15.64 4.99
C ASN A 116 0.47 15.62 3.83
N ASP A 117 0.35 14.50 3.12
CA ASP A 117 -0.65 14.32 2.07
C ASP A 117 -2.01 13.82 2.62
N LEU A 118 -2.05 13.51 3.92
CA LEU A 118 -3.31 13.21 4.61
C LEU A 118 -4.11 14.49 4.85
N LYS A 119 -5.42 14.39 4.71
CA LYS A 119 -6.35 15.46 5.06
C LYS A 119 -7.64 14.89 5.61
N ILE A 120 -8.22 15.61 6.55
CA ILE A 120 -9.53 15.32 7.12
C ILE A 120 -10.54 16.29 6.52
N VAL A 121 -11.68 15.76 6.08
CA VAL A 121 -12.84 16.54 5.62
C VAL A 121 -13.99 16.19 6.55
N ILE A 122 -14.66 17.21 7.08
CA ILE A 122 -15.78 17.05 7.99
C ILE A 122 -16.99 17.76 7.38
N GLN A 123 -18.10 17.06 7.27
CA GLN A 123 -19.35 17.58 6.75
C GLN A 123 -20.48 17.22 7.71
N GLU A 124 -21.47 18.07 7.83
CA GLU A 124 -22.72 17.68 8.49
C GLU A 124 -23.38 16.57 7.67
N ASN A 125 -23.90 15.56 8.37
CA ASN A 125 -24.57 14.45 7.69
C ASN A 125 -25.88 14.94 7.07
N VAL A 126 -26.18 14.50 5.85
CA VAL A 126 -27.32 14.97 5.06
C VAL A 126 -28.66 14.48 5.64
N ASP A 127 -28.66 13.30 6.23
CA ASP A 127 -29.87 12.66 6.76
C ASP A 127 -30.15 13.05 8.20
N ASP A 128 -29.10 13.34 9.00
CA ASP A 128 -29.21 13.73 10.40
C ASP A 128 -28.18 14.82 10.75
N SER A 129 -28.65 16.04 10.92
CA SER A 129 -27.82 17.22 11.23
C SER A 129 -27.14 17.18 12.61
N SER A 130 -27.45 16.19 13.47
CA SER A 130 -26.73 15.95 14.72
C SER A 130 -25.44 15.15 14.53
N LEU A 131 -25.21 14.59 13.32
CA LEU A 131 -24.07 13.75 12.98
C LEU A 131 -23.12 14.46 12.01
N TYR A 132 -21.85 14.05 12.06
CA TYR A 132 -20.81 14.49 11.14
C TYR A 132 -20.27 13.30 10.35
N ASP A 133 -20.11 13.48 9.05
CA ASP A 133 -19.37 12.59 8.18
C ASP A 133 -17.90 13.02 8.15
N VAL A 134 -17.04 12.23 8.75
CA VAL A 134 -15.59 12.49 8.84
C VAL A 134 -14.86 11.59 7.86
N CYS A 135 -14.32 12.19 6.82
CA CYS A 135 -13.64 11.53 5.72
C CYS A 135 -12.12 11.72 5.81
N THR A 136 -11.37 10.63 5.73
CA THR A 136 -9.91 10.66 5.63
C THR A 136 -9.49 10.45 4.18
N TYR A 137 -8.64 11.33 3.68
CA TYR A 137 -8.07 11.24 2.34
C TYR A 137 -6.55 11.10 2.40
N MET A 138 -5.99 10.25 1.53
CA MET A 138 -4.57 10.23 1.19
C MET A 138 -4.38 10.85 -0.20
N GLY A 139 -3.91 12.09 -0.25
CA GLY A 139 -3.89 12.88 -1.48
C GLY A 139 -5.31 13.17 -1.97
N THR A 140 -5.71 12.55 -3.08
CA THR A 140 -7.07 12.65 -3.65
C THR A 140 -7.93 11.41 -3.39
N ALA A 141 -7.35 10.32 -2.89
CA ALA A 141 -8.06 9.08 -2.64
C ALA A 141 -8.77 9.13 -1.27
N LEU A 142 -10.08 8.88 -1.25
CA LEU A 142 -10.82 8.61 -0.02
C LEU A 142 -10.38 7.24 0.51
N VAL A 143 -9.87 7.21 1.74
CA VAL A 143 -9.34 5.98 2.36
C VAL A 143 -10.18 5.51 3.55
N ASP A 144 -10.96 6.39 4.15
CA ASP A 144 -11.88 6.06 5.25
C ASP A 144 -12.99 7.10 5.35
N SER A 145 -14.17 6.68 5.83
CA SER A 145 -15.31 7.55 6.12
C SER A 145 -16.07 7.01 7.32
N GLN A 146 -16.30 7.86 8.31
CA GLN A 146 -17.00 7.53 9.54
C GLN A 146 -18.07 8.56 9.81
N THR A 147 -19.25 8.13 10.27
CA THR A 147 -20.36 9.02 10.70
C THR A 147 -20.46 8.94 12.21
N VAL A 148 -20.32 10.08 12.88
CA VAL A 148 -20.29 10.18 14.35
C VAL A 148 -20.96 11.47 14.83
N GLU A 149 -21.46 11.49 16.06
CA GLU A 149 -21.96 12.68 16.73
C GLU A 149 -20.80 13.56 17.25
N GLU A 150 -19.77 12.91 17.82
CA GLU A 150 -18.62 13.57 18.43
C GLU A 150 -17.30 12.89 18.05
N ALA A 151 -16.18 13.60 18.16
CA ALA A 151 -14.84 13.05 17.92
C ALA A 151 -14.49 11.85 18.80
N SER A 152 -15.08 11.76 19.99
CA SER A 152 -14.92 10.60 20.89
C SER A 152 -15.39 9.28 20.27
N GLY A 153 -16.37 9.33 19.37
CA GLY A 153 -16.89 8.18 18.62
C GLY A 153 -16.00 7.69 17.46
N LEU A 154 -15.09 8.53 16.97
CA LEU A 154 -14.21 8.16 15.86
C LEU A 154 -13.29 6.98 16.23
N ALA A 155 -13.18 6.00 15.38
CA ALA A 155 -12.18 4.91 15.48
C ALA A 155 -10.91 5.27 14.70
N ALA A 156 -9.75 4.87 15.23
CA ALA A 156 -8.51 4.95 14.45
C ALA A 156 -8.64 4.09 13.18
N ASN A 157 -8.08 4.57 12.08
CA ASN A 157 -8.04 3.83 10.82
C ASN A 157 -6.60 3.48 10.43
N ASP A 158 -6.40 2.89 9.25
CA ASP A 158 -5.09 2.48 8.75
C ASP A 158 -4.13 3.65 8.43
N TYR A 159 -4.59 4.91 8.55
CA TYR A 159 -3.82 6.10 8.18
C TYR A 159 -3.68 7.13 9.30
N VAL A 160 -4.69 7.24 10.17
CA VAL A 160 -4.69 8.25 11.23
C VAL A 160 -5.23 7.72 12.55
N VAL A 161 -4.78 8.33 13.63
CA VAL A 161 -5.37 8.24 14.95
C VAL A 161 -6.07 9.56 15.23
N PHE A 162 -7.38 9.53 15.45
CA PHE A 162 -8.17 10.75 15.74
C PHE A 162 -7.98 11.23 17.18
N LYS A 163 -7.98 12.54 17.35
CA LYS A 163 -7.98 13.19 18.67
C LYS A 163 -9.41 13.17 19.22
N LYS A 164 -9.61 12.47 20.32
CA LYS A 164 -10.92 12.24 20.92
C LYS A 164 -11.58 13.48 21.55
N ASP A 165 -10.76 14.47 21.84
CA ASP A 165 -11.12 15.76 22.42
C ASP A 165 -11.30 16.88 21.38
N ALA A 166 -11.17 16.57 20.10
CA ALA A 166 -11.37 17.52 19.02
C ALA A 166 -12.85 17.97 18.94
N VAL A 167 -13.08 19.22 18.65
CA VAL A 167 -14.42 19.74 18.34
C VAL A 167 -14.65 19.57 16.84
N LEU A 168 -15.70 18.81 16.48
CA LEU A 168 -16.05 18.61 15.08
C LEU A 168 -16.78 19.84 14.55
N GLU A 169 -16.24 20.42 13.49
CA GLU A 169 -16.85 21.53 12.75
C GLU A 169 -16.73 21.24 11.25
N ALA A 170 -17.74 21.63 10.49
CA ALA A 170 -17.72 21.45 9.03
C ALA A 170 -16.48 22.09 8.41
N THR A 171 -15.63 21.29 7.82
CA THR A 171 -14.33 21.68 7.28
C THR A 171 -14.10 21.03 5.93
N ALA A 172 -13.94 21.86 4.88
CA ALA A 172 -13.77 21.36 3.50
C ALA A 172 -12.46 20.59 3.28
N ALA A 173 -11.39 20.96 3.99
CA ALA A 173 -10.14 20.21 4.03
C ALA A 173 -9.26 20.72 5.18
N ALA A 174 -8.87 19.83 6.07
CA ALA A 174 -7.87 20.09 7.12
C ALA A 174 -6.65 19.17 6.86
N PRO A 175 -5.61 19.66 6.16
CA PRO A 175 -4.42 18.87 5.90
C PRO A 175 -3.64 18.62 7.19
N LEU A 176 -3.01 17.44 7.30
CA LEU A 176 -2.02 17.20 8.33
C LEU A 176 -0.69 17.82 7.89
N THR A 177 0.08 18.30 8.85
CA THR A 177 1.36 19.00 8.61
C THR A 177 2.42 18.58 9.63
N GLY A 178 3.68 18.95 9.37
CA GLY A 178 4.80 18.67 10.28
C GLY A 178 5.37 17.25 10.17
N GLY A 179 4.88 16.44 9.24
CA GLY A 179 5.48 15.15 8.94
C GLY A 179 6.85 15.30 8.28
N ALA A 180 7.84 14.60 8.80
CA ALA A 180 9.21 14.63 8.29
C ALA A 180 9.84 13.25 8.36
N ASN A 181 10.67 12.94 7.36
CA ASN A 181 11.51 11.75 7.39
C ASN A 181 12.67 11.97 8.35
N GLY A 182 13.00 10.94 9.13
CA GLY A 182 14.27 10.88 9.82
C GLY A 182 15.40 10.42 8.89
N THR A 183 16.57 10.23 9.46
CA THR A 183 17.77 9.78 8.74
C THR A 183 18.04 8.31 9.04
N ALA A 184 18.48 7.56 8.04
CA ALA A 184 19.04 6.23 8.21
C ALA A 184 20.55 6.39 8.51
N ASP A 185 20.93 6.17 9.75
CA ASP A 185 22.33 6.24 10.21
C ASP A 185 22.90 4.86 10.58
N GLY A 186 24.11 4.83 11.09
CA GLY A 186 24.77 3.59 11.50
C GLY A 186 24.06 2.89 12.65
N GLU A 187 23.39 3.63 13.54
CA GLU A 187 22.63 3.06 14.65
C GLU A 187 21.35 2.37 14.13
N ALA A 188 20.66 2.98 13.15
CA ALA A 188 19.50 2.39 12.50
C ALA A 188 19.85 1.07 11.80
N HIS A 189 21.02 1.01 11.14
CA HIS A 189 21.50 -0.23 10.53
C HIS A 189 21.83 -1.30 11.58
N GLN A 190 22.42 -0.94 12.72
CA GLN A 190 22.68 -1.89 13.79
C GLN A 190 21.38 -2.45 14.38
N LYS A 191 20.38 -1.60 14.63
CA LYS A 191 19.05 -2.03 15.08
C LYS A 191 18.40 -3.02 14.10
N TYR A 192 18.57 -2.80 12.80
CA TYR A 192 18.09 -3.75 11.80
C TYR A 192 18.77 -5.11 11.93
N LEU A 193 20.12 -5.14 12.08
CA LEU A 193 20.85 -6.39 12.25
C LEU A 193 20.40 -7.15 13.51
N ASP A 194 20.24 -6.44 14.63
CA ASP A 194 19.78 -7.01 15.89
C ASP A 194 18.35 -7.59 15.83
N LYS A 195 17.55 -7.14 14.87
CA LYS A 195 16.15 -7.59 14.68
C LYS A 195 16.02 -8.80 13.75
N ILE A 196 17.01 -9.07 12.92
CA ILE A 196 17.00 -10.18 11.96
C ILE A 196 17.84 -11.39 12.43
N GLU A 197 18.64 -11.25 13.49
CA GLU A 197 19.31 -12.36 14.16
C GLU A 197 18.34 -13.14 15.07
#